data_153a3f6b3ca23c277982ab31fa7290f7
#
_entry.id   153a3f6b3ca23c277982ab31fa7290f7
#
_cell.length_a   1.000
_cell.length_b   1.000
_cell.length_c   1.000
_cell.angle_alpha   90.00
_cell.angle_beta   90.00
_cell.angle_gamma   90.00
#
_symmetry.space_group_name_H-M   'P 1'
#
loop_
_entity.id
_entity.type
_entity.pdbx_description
1 polymer ?
#
loop_
_entity_poly.entity_id
_entity_poly.type
_entity_poly.pdbx_seq_one_letter_code
_entity_poly.pdbx_strand_id
1 'polypeptide(L)'
;MATEKVDVVVVGAGWYGLCASKTYLQINHETNLVVLEEASSAGGVWAKHRLYPGLKSNNQYGLYDPNIGTYEYPDFPMKPFGVTPGTHIPGETIHEYLNAYAKKFNVYDKIRFNSRLSSAEYLAESAQWLLTIGQGEATKTILTDKLIMATGVTSEPFLPILEGQETFERPLFHAKDLLQHSDELLKNSKGVTVFGGSKSAWDAVYLFASNGIKVNWVVRAKGTGFCWMSPPKVTPAKKWIEKLITTRFLTWFSPCIWDGADGYSGVRNFMHGTALGRGIVDTFFGILGSDVAALNGYDNHPETKKMKPLTEAFFIASTLSILNYPTDIFEYVRNGTVTVHIKDIVELSAGKIHLSDPENTGENTVLETDALICSTGWKYKPHVKFLPEGIEQDLGLPYVNKEIPDYADEEIVKKADAEILKKYPRLANQPTINPNYEALRGGSEHDELNRPFRLWRLIAPPTKRFHNSIVFCGSLMNLDTSITAHIQSLWAVAYLTNKLKPAEEKSEEDIKWEATLWSRFGRWRTSGGFGRRYPDFVFDSIAYFSHLLKDLDVEPLRKAGIFSQVFYPYGPEDYTTVVDEWQEKEKNKA
;
A
#
# COMPACT_ATOMS: atom_id res chain seq x y z
N MET A 1 -6.78 18.70 -32.66
CA MET A 1 -5.32 18.57 -32.46
C MET A 1 -4.91 17.21 -33.00
N ALA A 2 -3.69 17.07 -33.52
CA ALA A 2 -3.20 15.76 -34.00
C ALA A 2 -2.95 14.85 -32.79
N THR A 3 -3.41 13.60 -32.87
CA THR A 3 -3.13 12.57 -31.84
C THR A 3 -1.67 12.13 -31.96
N GLU A 4 -0.92 12.24 -30.87
CA GLU A 4 0.46 11.75 -30.80
C GLU A 4 0.47 10.22 -30.72
N LYS A 5 1.44 9.57 -31.39
CA LYS A 5 1.63 8.12 -31.29
C LYS A 5 2.87 7.80 -30.44
N VAL A 6 2.71 6.90 -29.49
CA VAL A 6 3.74 6.46 -28.54
C VAL A 6 3.61 4.95 -28.36
N ASP A 7 4.72 4.21 -28.32
CA ASP A 7 4.66 2.75 -28.20
C ASP A 7 4.17 2.33 -26.81
N VAL A 8 4.69 2.99 -25.77
CA VAL A 8 4.38 2.67 -24.36
C VAL A 8 4.12 3.94 -23.56
N VAL A 9 3.02 3.97 -22.82
CA VAL A 9 2.76 5.01 -21.84
C VAL A 9 2.76 4.40 -20.43
N VAL A 10 3.53 5.01 -19.54
CA VAL A 10 3.53 4.72 -18.08
C VAL A 10 2.82 5.86 -17.36
N VAL A 11 1.88 5.55 -16.48
CA VAL A 11 1.12 6.54 -15.73
C VAL A 11 1.54 6.52 -14.26
N GLY A 12 2.18 7.59 -13.83
CA GLY A 12 2.76 7.78 -12.49
C GLY A 12 4.29 7.65 -12.48
N ALA A 13 4.97 8.59 -11.81
CA ALA A 13 6.42 8.62 -11.63
C ALA A 13 6.84 8.37 -10.16
N GLY A 14 6.14 7.45 -9.48
CA GLY A 14 6.53 6.91 -8.18
C GLY A 14 7.43 5.67 -8.29
N TRP A 15 7.63 4.94 -7.18
CA TRP A 15 8.44 3.72 -7.12
C TRP A 15 8.17 2.74 -8.26
N TYR A 16 6.91 2.42 -8.52
CA TYR A 16 6.53 1.43 -9.53
C TYR A 16 6.70 1.94 -10.96
N GLY A 17 6.27 3.19 -11.23
CA GLY A 17 6.35 3.75 -12.58
C GLY A 17 7.77 4.02 -13.04
N LEU A 18 8.64 4.53 -12.16
CA LEU A 18 10.06 4.72 -12.47
C LEU A 18 10.76 3.39 -12.75
N CYS A 19 10.48 2.37 -11.92
CA CYS A 19 11.06 1.04 -12.11
C CYS A 19 10.55 0.35 -13.38
N ALA A 20 9.24 0.42 -13.65
CA ALA A 20 8.65 -0.16 -14.86
C ALA A 20 9.21 0.50 -16.12
N SER A 21 9.35 1.83 -16.13
CA SER A 21 9.94 2.58 -17.25
C SER A 21 11.38 2.18 -17.50
N LYS A 22 12.21 2.13 -16.43
CA LYS A 22 13.61 1.67 -16.49
C LYS A 22 13.71 0.25 -17.03
N THR A 23 12.94 -0.67 -16.48
CA THR A 23 13.00 -2.07 -16.87
C THR A 23 12.53 -2.28 -18.30
N TYR A 24 11.48 -1.56 -18.73
CA TYR A 24 11.01 -1.60 -20.11
C TYR A 24 12.09 -1.13 -21.10
N LEU A 25 12.72 0.01 -20.83
CA LEU A 25 13.79 0.58 -21.67
C LEU A 25 15.06 -0.26 -21.64
N GLN A 26 15.39 -0.91 -20.51
CA GLN A 26 16.54 -1.82 -20.43
C GLN A 26 16.38 -3.05 -21.31
N ILE A 27 15.15 -3.54 -21.49
CA ILE A 27 14.85 -4.74 -22.26
C ILE A 27 14.57 -4.39 -23.74
N ASN A 28 13.96 -3.22 -23.98
CA ASN A 28 13.52 -2.76 -25.31
C ASN A 28 14.04 -1.33 -25.56
N HIS A 29 15.31 -1.20 -25.93
CA HIS A 29 16.04 0.08 -25.99
C HIS A 29 15.47 1.10 -26.99
N GLU A 30 14.89 0.64 -28.11
CA GLU A 30 14.40 1.49 -29.21
C GLU A 30 12.96 1.99 -28.99
N THR A 31 12.34 1.68 -27.85
CA THR A 31 10.93 1.98 -27.58
C THR A 31 10.71 3.49 -27.35
N ASN A 32 9.76 4.06 -28.06
CA ASN A 32 9.24 5.39 -27.75
C ASN A 32 8.31 5.30 -26.53
N LEU A 33 8.88 5.57 -25.33
CA LEU A 33 8.20 5.50 -24.05
C LEU A 33 8.02 6.89 -23.47
N VAL A 34 6.83 7.16 -22.94
CA VAL A 34 6.47 8.38 -22.20
C VAL A 34 5.95 8.03 -20.83
N VAL A 35 6.35 8.80 -19.81
CA VAL A 35 5.81 8.73 -18.46
C VAL A 35 4.92 9.95 -18.23
N LEU A 36 3.66 9.74 -17.83
CA LEU A 36 2.74 10.81 -17.43
C LEU A 36 2.72 10.92 -15.91
N GLU A 37 3.02 12.11 -15.39
CA GLU A 37 2.97 12.41 -13.95
C GLU A 37 2.07 13.63 -13.71
N GLU A 38 1.07 13.50 -12.83
CA GLU A 38 0.14 14.61 -12.53
C GLU A 38 0.80 15.73 -11.73
N ALA A 39 1.80 15.41 -10.91
CA ALA A 39 2.52 16.37 -10.10
C ALA A 39 3.63 17.08 -10.88
N SER A 40 4.18 18.14 -10.27
CA SER A 40 5.32 18.89 -10.82
C SER A 40 6.68 18.25 -10.55
N SER A 41 6.73 17.14 -9.79
CA SER A 41 7.95 16.40 -9.47
C SER A 41 7.70 14.90 -9.38
N ALA A 42 8.69 14.09 -9.77
CA ALA A 42 8.66 12.65 -9.57
C ALA A 42 8.76 12.28 -8.08
N GLY A 43 8.37 11.04 -7.75
CA GLY A 43 8.50 10.48 -6.41
C GLY A 43 7.21 9.90 -5.83
N GLY A 44 6.04 10.15 -6.44
CA GLY A 44 4.75 9.66 -5.96
C GLY A 44 4.44 10.15 -4.54
N VAL A 45 4.36 9.25 -3.54
CA VAL A 45 4.16 9.64 -2.13
C VAL A 45 5.33 10.43 -1.53
N TRP A 46 6.51 10.38 -2.16
CA TRP A 46 7.72 11.12 -1.81
C TRP A 46 8.00 12.29 -2.76
N ALA A 47 7.00 12.72 -3.53
CA ALA A 47 7.11 13.91 -4.37
C ALA A 47 7.24 15.18 -3.50
N LYS A 48 7.99 16.17 -3.99
CA LYS A 48 8.39 17.35 -3.22
C LYS A 48 7.21 18.05 -2.51
N HIS A 49 6.06 18.13 -3.14
CA HIS A 49 4.87 18.79 -2.60
C HIS A 49 4.18 18.03 -1.45
N ARG A 50 4.67 16.82 -1.10
CA ARG A 50 4.14 15.99 -0.01
C ARG A 50 5.10 15.88 1.20
N LEU A 51 6.30 16.46 1.10
CA LEU A 51 7.35 16.34 2.11
C LEU A 51 7.20 17.41 3.20
N TYR A 52 6.38 17.16 4.20
CA TYR A 52 6.28 18.03 5.37
C TYR A 52 7.48 17.81 6.33
N PRO A 53 7.80 18.81 7.20
CA PRO A 53 8.96 18.76 8.08
C PRO A 53 8.98 17.50 8.96
N GLY A 54 10.10 16.79 8.96
CA GLY A 54 10.31 15.60 9.80
C GLY A 54 9.71 14.30 9.25
N LEU A 55 9.13 14.30 8.05
CA LEU A 55 8.64 13.07 7.40
C LEU A 55 9.78 12.07 7.19
N LYS A 56 9.57 10.84 7.66
CA LYS A 56 10.50 9.72 7.49
C LYS A 56 9.77 8.47 7.06
N SER A 57 10.49 7.55 6.39
CA SER A 57 9.94 6.25 6.07
C SER A 57 9.78 5.36 7.31
N ASN A 58 8.94 4.34 7.23
CA ASN A 58 8.92 3.26 8.20
C ASN A 58 10.19 2.40 8.09
N ASN A 59 10.77 2.33 6.90
CA ASN A 59 11.95 1.54 6.60
C ASN A 59 13.24 2.21 7.11
N GLN A 60 14.21 1.37 7.43
CA GLN A 60 15.51 1.80 7.95
C GLN A 60 16.62 1.43 6.98
N TYR A 61 17.72 2.17 7.06
CA TYR A 61 18.89 1.93 6.22
C TYR A 61 19.98 1.15 6.98
N GLY A 62 20.65 0.22 6.29
CA GLY A 62 21.89 -0.37 6.73
C GLY A 62 21.84 -1.19 8.03
N LEU A 63 20.81 -2.01 8.24
CA LEU A 63 20.59 -2.71 9.52
C LEU A 63 21.61 -3.82 9.83
N TYR A 64 22.16 -4.49 8.82
CA TYR A 64 23.13 -5.57 8.98
C TYR A 64 24.42 -5.30 8.20
N ASP A 65 24.31 -4.77 7.01
CA ASP A 65 25.42 -4.24 6.24
C ASP A 65 25.21 -2.72 6.10
N PRO A 66 26.16 -1.89 6.55
CA PRO A 66 26.07 -0.44 6.45
C PRO A 66 25.99 0.06 5.00
N ASN A 67 26.11 -0.82 4.03
CA ASN A 67 26.05 -0.51 2.60
C ASN A 67 24.69 -0.83 1.97
N ILE A 68 23.77 -1.53 2.68
CA ILE A 68 22.55 -2.09 2.10
C ILE A 68 21.33 -1.68 2.94
N GLY A 69 20.40 -0.96 2.32
CA GLY A 69 19.09 -0.61 2.89
C GLY A 69 18.02 -1.66 2.61
N THR A 70 16.85 -1.50 3.19
CA THR A 70 15.66 -2.30 2.88
C THR A 70 14.73 -1.59 1.91
N TYR A 71 14.89 -0.29 1.76
CA TYR A 71 14.03 0.60 0.96
C TYR A 71 14.83 1.26 -0.17
N GLU A 72 15.46 0.42 -0.99
CA GLU A 72 16.21 0.84 -2.18
C GLU A 72 15.98 -0.18 -3.31
N TYR A 73 16.12 0.25 -4.56
CA TYR A 73 16.04 -0.67 -5.69
C TYR A 73 17.22 -1.64 -5.69
N PRO A 74 17.04 -2.90 -6.07
CA PRO A 74 18.09 -3.89 -6.15
C PRO A 74 19.31 -3.46 -7.00
N ASP A 75 19.09 -2.68 -8.03
CA ASP A 75 20.09 -2.21 -9.00
C ASP A 75 20.55 -0.76 -8.80
N PHE A 76 20.11 -0.12 -7.69
CA PHE A 76 20.49 1.26 -7.38
C PHE A 76 20.62 1.47 -5.86
N PRO A 77 21.82 1.27 -5.27
CA PRO A 77 22.00 1.39 -3.83
C PRO A 77 21.87 2.83 -3.32
N MET A 78 21.34 3.00 -2.11
CA MET A 78 21.11 4.30 -1.47
C MET A 78 22.34 4.86 -0.74
N LYS A 79 23.40 4.09 -0.56
CA LYS A 79 24.62 4.49 0.17
C LYS A 79 25.14 5.90 -0.21
N PRO A 80 25.18 6.31 -1.49
CA PRO A 80 25.69 7.62 -1.88
C PRO A 80 24.90 8.81 -1.33
N PHE A 81 23.70 8.59 -0.80
CA PHE A 81 22.79 9.64 -0.32
C PHE A 81 22.98 9.99 1.17
N GLY A 82 24.04 9.47 1.81
CA GLY A 82 24.46 9.88 3.15
C GLY A 82 23.53 9.47 4.30
N VAL A 83 22.69 8.46 4.10
CA VAL A 83 21.80 7.96 5.15
C VAL A 83 22.61 7.20 6.21
N THR A 84 22.40 7.55 7.48
CA THR A 84 23.08 6.86 8.59
C THR A 84 22.52 5.46 8.81
N PRO A 85 23.35 4.41 8.85
CA PRO A 85 22.90 3.05 9.14
C PRO A 85 22.13 2.95 10.46
N GLY A 86 21.03 2.20 10.45
CA GLY A 86 20.16 2.00 11.61
C GLY A 86 19.18 3.15 11.88
N THR A 87 19.09 4.12 10.98
CA THR A 87 18.11 5.22 11.08
C THR A 87 17.00 5.11 10.03
N HIS A 88 15.86 5.68 10.33
CA HIS A 88 14.78 5.84 9.36
C HIS A 88 15.14 6.87 8.30
N ILE A 89 14.82 6.59 7.05
CA ILE A 89 15.24 7.39 5.90
C ILE A 89 14.38 8.66 5.82
N PRO A 90 14.99 9.88 5.78
CA PRO A 90 14.24 11.12 5.57
C PRO A 90 13.52 11.15 4.23
N GLY A 91 12.34 11.79 4.20
CA GLY A 91 11.54 11.90 2.98
C GLY A 91 12.27 12.62 1.84
N GLU A 92 13.01 13.67 2.16
CA GLU A 92 13.84 14.42 1.21
C GLU A 92 14.88 13.52 0.54
N THR A 93 15.54 12.66 1.32
CA THR A 93 16.53 11.70 0.80
C THR A 93 15.89 10.71 -0.17
N ILE A 94 14.68 10.21 0.13
CA ILE A 94 13.96 9.31 -0.77
C ILE A 94 13.57 10.04 -2.06
N HIS A 95 13.12 11.29 -1.96
CA HIS A 95 12.82 12.12 -3.12
C HIS A 95 14.05 12.29 -4.03
N GLU A 96 15.19 12.67 -3.46
CA GLU A 96 16.46 12.82 -4.20
C GLU A 96 16.90 11.50 -4.83
N TYR A 97 16.79 10.40 -4.09
CA TYR A 97 17.12 9.06 -4.55
C TYR A 97 16.29 8.65 -5.77
N LEU A 98 14.96 8.82 -5.74
CA LEU A 98 14.07 8.49 -6.86
C LEU A 98 14.35 9.34 -8.10
N ASN A 99 14.63 10.62 -7.92
CA ASN A 99 15.01 11.50 -9.02
C ASN A 99 16.38 11.13 -9.60
N ALA A 100 17.35 10.76 -8.76
CA ALA A 100 18.66 10.27 -9.20
C ALA A 100 18.55 8.94 -9.97
N TYR A 101 17.69 8.02 -9.50
CA TYR A 101 17.35 6.79 -10.21
C TYR A 101 16.81 7.08 -11.62
N ALA A 102 15.80 7.95 -11.71
CA ALA A 102 15.22 8.32 -13.00
C ALA A 102 16.25 8.91 -13.98
N LYS A 103 17.15 9.76 -13.47
CA LYS A 103 18.23 10.37 -14.27
C LYS A 103 19.27 9.33 -14.71
N LYS A 104 19.73 8.47 -13.78
CA LYS A 104 20.74 7.45 -14.08
C LYS A 104 20.32 6.52 -15.22
N PHE A 105 19.04 6.15 -15.22
CA PHE A 105 18.49 5.20 -16.18
C PHE A 105 17.77 5.86 -17.38
N ASN A 106 18.00 7.15 -17.64
CA ASN A 106 17.45 7.92 -18.76
C ASN A 106 15.90 7.91 -18.81
N VAL A 107 15.24 7.79 -17.66
CA VAL A 107 13.78 7.87 -17.53
C VAL A 107 13.34 9.32 -17.33
N TYR A 108 14.15 10.15 -16.65
CA TYR A 108 13.76 11.49 -16.21
C TYR A 108 13.27 12.38 -17.36
N ASP A 109 13.97 12.41 -18.47
CA ASP A 109 13.63 13.24 -19.65
C ASP A 109 12.41 12.72 -20.42
N LYS A 110 11.93 11.53 -20.09
CA LYS A 110 10.69 10.95 -20.63
C LYS A 110 9.46 11.28 -19.79
N ILE A 111 9.64 11.92 -18.61
CA ILE A 111 8.54 12.28 -17.73
C ILE A 111 7.91 13.58 -18.19
N ARG A 112 6.60 13.54 -18.42
CA ARG A 112 5.76 14.71 -18.63
C ARG A 112 5.06 15.05 -17.32
N PHE A 113 5.61 16.03 -16.63
CA PHE A 113 5.01 16.57 -15.40
C PHE A 113 3.75 17.38 -15.70
N ASN A 114 2.91 17.59 -14.67
CA ASN A 114 1.63 18.29 -14.76
C ASN A 114 0.72 17.70 -15.86
N SER A 115 0.80 16.39 -16.05
CA SER A 115 0.15 15.65 -17.14
C SER A 115 -0.77 14.58 -16.56
N ARG A 116 -1.92 15.02 -16.02
CA ARG A 116 -2.92 14.12 -15.45
C ARG A 116 -3.65 13.35 -16.55
N LEU A 117 -3.63 12.03 -16.48
CA LEU A 117 -4.46 11.17 -17.33
C LEU A 117 -5.91 11.23 -16.84
N SER A 118 -6.81 11.71 -17.70
CA SER A 118 -8.25 11.83 -17.38
C SER A 118 -9.02 10.60 -17.83
N SER A 119 -8.76 10.08 -19.02
CA SER A 119 -9.39 8.85 -19.52
C SER A 119 -8.45 7.99 -20.36
N ALA A 120 -8.74 6.69 -20.37
CA ALA A 120 -8.10 5.69 -21.22
C ALA A 120 -9.19 4.87 -21.92
N GLU A 121 -9.28 5.02 -23.25
CA GLU A 121 -10.25 4.33 -24.09
C GLU A 121 -9.58 3.20 -24.86
N TYR A 122 -10.13 2.00 -24.75
CA TYR A 122 -9.65 0.85 -25.51
C TYR A 122 -10.32 0.77 -26.87
N LEU A 123 -9.52 0.91 -27.92
CA LEU A 123 -9.94 0.80 -29.32
C LEU A 123 -9.82 -0.67 -29.77
N ALA A 124 -10.91 -1.40 -29.74
CA ALA A 124 -10.93 -2.85 -29.97
C ALA A 124 -10.43 -3.24 -31.37
N GLU A 125 -10.69 -2.43 -32.39
CA GLU A 125 -10.29 -2.71 -33.78
C GLU A 125 -8.77 -2.71 -33.97
N SER A 126 -8.05 -1.81 -33.29
CA SER A 126 -6.59 -1.68 -33.37
C SER A 126 -5.86 -2.28 -32.18
N ALA A 127 -6.58 -2.73 -31.14
CA ALA A 127 -6.05 -3.18 -29.86
C ALA A 127 -5.12 -2.14 -29.19
N GLN A 128 -5.46 -0.84 -29.34
CA GLN A 128 -4.68 0.29 -28.82
C GLN A 128 -5.48 1.06 -27.76
N TRP A 129 -4.77 1.89 -27.01
CA TRP A 129 -5.34 2.79 -26.00
C TRP A 129 -5.27 4.24 -26.49
N LEU A 130 -6.42 4.91 -26.53
CA LEU A 130 -6.51 6.37 -26.74
C LEU A 130 -6.58 7.04 -25.37
N LEU A 131 -5.55 7.79 -25.03
CA LEU A 131 -5.38 8.44 -23.73
C LEU A 131 -5.73 9.93 -23.86
N THR A 132 -6.55 10.44 -22.93
CA THR A 132 -6.85 11.87 -22.82
C THR A 132 -6.15 12.46 -21.60
N ILE A 133 -5.33 13.47 -21.82
CA ILE A 133 -4.51 14.14 -20.79
C ILE A 133 -5.04 15.55 -20.57
N GLY A 134 -5.20 15.95 -19.31
CA GLY A 134 -5.75 17.26 -18.93
C GLY A 134 -7.28 17.28 -18.84
N GLN A 135 -7.86 18.46 -18.73
CA GLN A 135 -9.31 18.69 -18.61
C GLN A 135 -9.74 19.91 -19.44
N GLY A 136 -10.97 19.89 -19.96
CA GLY A 136 -11.54 20.99 -20.75
C GLY A 136 -10.85 21.22 -22.09
N GLU A 137 -10.71 22.48 -22.49
CA GLU A 137 -10.16 22.87 -23.82
C GLU A 137 -8.67 22.60 -24.00
N ALA A 138 -7.92 22.37 -22.89
CA ALA A 138 -6.48 22.10 -22.91
C ALA A 138 -6.15 20.60 -22.99
N THR A 139 -7.05 19.77 -23.47
CA THR A 139 -6.83 18.32 -23.59
C THR A 139 -5.88 17.96 -24.73
N LYS A 140 -4.99 16.99 -24.46
CA LYS A 140 -4.12 16.36 -25.46
C LYS A 140 -4.46 14.89 -25.54
N THR A 141 -4.26 14.28 -26.70
CA THR A 141 -4.50 12.84 -26.89
C THR A 141 -3.22 12.12 -27.29
N ILE A 142 -3.03 10.93 -26.72
CA ILE A 142 -1.95 9.99 -27.08
C ILE A 142 -2.59 8.67 -27.46
N LEU A 143 -2.16 8.11 -28.57
CA LEU A 143 -2.46 6.74 -28.98
C LEU A 143 -1.27 5.85 -28.64
N THR A 144 -1.50 4.75 -27.91
CA THR A 144 -0.42 3.86 -27.48
C THR A 144 -0.81 2.40 -27.61
N ASP A 145 0.16 1.54 -27.90
CA ASP A 145 -0.03 0.09 -27.97
C ASP A 145 -0.05 -0.53 -26.57
N LYS A 146 0.70 0.06 -25.63
CA LYS A 146 0.89 -0.51 -24.28
C LYS A 146 0.74 0.55 -23.20
N LEU A 147 0.01 0.18 -22.14
CA LEU A 147 -0.29 1.05 -21.02
C LEU A 147 0.16 0.39 -19.71
N ILE A 148 1.00 1.06 -18.94
CA ILE A 148 1.43 0.65 -17.61
C ILE A 148 0.84 1.63 -16.59
N MET A 149 -0.14 1.17 -15.83
CA MET A 149 -0.77 1.94 -14.77
C MET A 149 0.03 1.77 -13.47
N ALA A 150 0.66 2.83 -12.99
CA ALA A 150 1.45 2.85 -11.76
C ALA A 150 1.01 3.99 -10.83
N THR A 151 -0.31 4.20 -10.76
CA THR A 151 -0.95 5.31 -10.03
C THR A 151 -0.93 5.14 -8.51
N GLY A 152 -0.60 3.94 -8.01
CA GLY A 152 -0.62 3.62 -6.58
C GLY A 152 -2.03 3.57 -5.98
N VAL A 153 -2.12 3.21 -4.71
CA VAL A 153 -3.38 3.09 -3.94
C VAL A 153 -3.53 4.18 -2.86
N THR A 154 -2.60 5.14 -2.80
CA THR A 154 -2.57 6.25 -1.83
C THR A 154 -2.36 7.60 -2.52
N SER A 155 -2.96 7.78 -3.70
CA SER A 155 -2.83 9.00 -4.50
C SER A 155 -4.01 9.94 -4.33
N GLU A 156 -5.23 9.42 -4.33
CA GLU A 156 -6.46 10.20 -4.20
C GLU A 156 -6.95 10.18 -2.74
N PRO A 157 -7.00 11.33 -2.04
CA PRO A 157 -7.42 11.38 -0.64
C PRO A 157 -8.92 11.11 -0.51
N PHE A 158 -9.30 10.47 0.59
CA PHE A 158 -10.68 10.30 0.99
C PHE A 158 -10.99 11.30 2.13
N LEU A 159 -11.77 12.34 1.81
CA LEU A 159 -12.31 13.27 2.80
C LEU A 159 -13.78 12.92 3.07
N PRO A 160 -14.18 12.71 4.34
CA PRO A 160 -15.58 12.52 4.69
C PRO A 160 -16.35 13.82 4.54
N ILE A 161 -17.65 13.70 4.31
CA ILE A 161 -18.59 14.82 4.45
C ILE A 161 -18.95 14.92 5.92
N LEU A 162 -18.69 16.07 6.53
CA LEU A 162 -19.00 16.35 7.93
C LEU A 162 -20.10 17.41 8.00
N GLU A 163 -21.09 17.19 8.86
CA GLU A 163 -22.18 18.14 9.09
C GLU A 163 -21.61 19.48 9.56
N GLY A 164 -22.08 20.60 9.01
CA GLY A 164 -21.63 21.95 9.35
C GLY A 164 -20.24 22.34 8.83
N GLN A 165 -19.62 21.55 7.95
CA GLN A 165 -18.26 21.86 7.45
C GLN A 165 -18.17 23.19 6.71
N GLU A 166 -19.26 23.67 6.11
CA GLU A 166 -19.35 24.96 5.42
C GLU A 166 -19.31 26.15 6.37
N THR A 167 -19.60 25.95 7.67
CA THR A 167 -19.58 26.99 8.71
C THR A 167 -18.38 26.88 9.63
N PHE A 168 -17.44 25.99 9.34
CA PHE A 168 -16.32 25.66 10.23
C PHE A 168 -15.31 26.82 10.36
N GLU A 169 -15.13 27.63 9.32
CA GLU A 169 -14.26 28.83 9.30
C GLU A 169 -12.79 28.58 9.64
N ARG A 170 -12.34 27.33 9.62
CA ARG A 170 -10.95 26.93 9.85
C ARG A 170 -10.48 25.98 8.75
N PRO A 171 -9.17 25.86 8.51
CA PRO A 171 -8.65 24.86 7.57
C PRO A 171 -9.14 23.45 7.92
N LEU A 172 -9.76 22.78 6.92
CA LEU A 172 -10.15 21.39 6.93
C LEU A 172 -9.52 20.73 5.71
N PHE A 173 -8.58 19.81 5.91
CA PHE A 173 -7.85 19.22 4.81
C PHE A 173 -7.39 17.79 5.13
N HIS A 174 -7.07 17.04 4.07
CA HIS A 174 -6.49 15.70 4.23
C HIS A 174 -5.00 15.78 4.56
N ALA A 175 -4.49 14.86 5.37
CA ALA A 175 -3.07 14.79 5.74
C ALA A 175 -2.09 14.73 4.53
N LYS A 176 -2.57 14.41 3.33
CA LYS A 176 -1.82 14.52 2.07
C LYS A 176 -1.29 15.94 1.85
N ASP A 177 -2.07 16.94 2.26
CA ASP A 177 -1.80 18.35 1.99
C ASP A 177 -1.12 19.06 3.19
N LEU A 178 -0.59 18.27 4.14
CA LEU A 178 0.00 18.78 5.38
C LEU A 178 1.13 19.78 5.13
N LEU A 179 1.98 19.56 4.10
CA LEU A 179 3.05 20.50 3.75
C LEU A 179 2.51 21.91 3.45
N GLN A 180 1.38 22.03 2.76
CA GLN A 180 0.82 23.31 2.34
C GLN A 180 0.35 24.17 3.53
N HIS A 181 0.05 23.53 4.66
CA HIS A 181 -0.51 24.16 5.85
C HIS A 181 0.44 24.14 7.05
N SER A 182 1.48 23.30 7.03
CA SER A 182 2.33 23.06 8.21
C SER A 182 3.02 24.30 8.72
N ASP A 183 3.64 25.11 7.86
CA ASP A 183 4.42 26.28 8.27
C ASP A 183 3.55 27.35 8.97
N GLU A 184 2.36 27.60 8.43
CA GLU A 184 1.41 28.55 9.01
C GLU A 184 0.86 28.02 10.35
N LEU A 185 0.44 26.75 10.37
CA LEU A 185 -0.12 26.14 11.58
C LEU A 185 0.92 26.01 12.69
N LEU A 186 2.17 25.61 12.37
CA LEU A 186 3.25 25.54 13.35
C LEU A 186 3.60 26.91 13.96
N LYS A 187 3.43 27.98 13.20
CA LYS A 187 3.73 29.33 13.67
C LYS A 187 2.59 29.97 14.47
N ASN A 188 1.33 29.72 14.07
CA ASN A 188 0.21 30.56 14.52
C ASN A 188 -0.82 29.78 15.37
N SER A 189 -0.80 28.43 15.37
CA SER A 189 -1.82 27.64 16.08
C SER A 189 -1.52 27.48 17.57
N LYS A 190 -2.56 27.52 18.39
CA LYS A 190 -2.53 27.12 19.80
C LYS A 190 -2.91 25.66 20.00
N GLY A 191 -3.77 25.15 19.13
CA GLY A 191 -4.23 23.78 19.15
C GLY A 191 -4.86 23.34 17.85
N VAL A 192 -4.55 22.11 17.43
CA VAL A 192 -5.09 21.48 16.22
C VAL A 192 -5.83 20.19 16.55
N THR A 193 -6.73 19.79 15.68
CA THR A 193 -7.39 18.48 15.78
C THR A 193 -6.93 17.58 14.64
N VAL A 194 -6.50 16.35 14.99
CA VAL A 194 -6.18 15.29 14.03
C VAL A 194 -7.26 14.22 14.11
N PHE A 195 -7.88 13.92 12.95
CA PHE A 195 -8.96 12.94 12.84
C PHE A 195 -8.52 11.70 12.09
N GLY A 196 -8.50 10.55 12.81
CA GLY A 196 -8.12 9.23 12.30
C GLY A 196 -7.08 8.53 13.16
N GLY A 197 -6.91 7.20 12.96
CA GLY A 197 -5.99 6.36 13.72
C GLY A 197 -4.86 5.73 12.89
N SER A 198 -4.70 6.13 11.61
CA SER A 198 -3.68 5.61 10.68
C SER A 198 -2.29 6.19 10.94
N LYS A 199 -1.25 5.62 10.30
CA LYS A 199 0.13 6.13 10.43
C LYS A 199 0.23 7.63 10.12
N SER A 200 -0.48 8.13 9.11
CA SER A 200 -0.47 9.57 8.78
C SER A 200 -1.05 10.44 9.91
N ALA A 201 -2.00 9.90 10.70
CA ALA A 201 -2.49 10.59 11.89
C ALA A 201 -1.41 10.67 12.97
N TRP A 202 -0.68 9.58 13.22
CA TRP A 202 0.46 9.57 14.15
C TRP A 202 1.51 10.57 13.74
N ASP A 203 1.84 10.67 12.46
CA ASP A 203 2.82 11.62 11.93
C ASP A 203 2.37 13.07 12.14
N ALA A 204 1.11 13.38 11.84
CA ALA A 204 0.54 14.71 12.05
C ALA A 204 0.52 15.07 13.53
N VAL A 205 0.08 14.16 14.41
CA VAL A 205 0.08 14.35 15.87
C VAL A 205 1.50 14.63 16.37
N TYR A 206 2.48 13.82 15.93
CA TYR A 206 3.86 14.02 16.33
C TYR A 206 4.42 15.36 15.86
N LEU A 207 4.15 15.76 14.61
CA LEU A 207 4.59 17.03 14.06
C LEU A 207 4.17 18.20 14.95
N PHE A 208 2.90 18.28 15.31
CA PHE A 208 2.40 19.41 16.11
C PHE A 208 2.81 19.31 17.58
N ALA A 209 2.68 18.14 18.20
CA ALA A 209 3.01 17.94 19.61
C ALA A 209 4.48 18.16 19.91
N SER A 210 5.40 17.71 19.04
CA SER A 210 6.85 17.92 19.21
C SER A 210 7.28 19.38 19.04
N ASN A 211 6.42 20.21 18.43
CA ASN A 211 6.61 21.66 18.34
C ASN A 211 5.82 22.45 19.41
N GLY A 212 5.30 21.77 20.45
CA GLY A 212 4.64 22.41 21.59
C GLY A 212 3.20 22.84 21.35
N ILE A 213 2.58 22.45 20.23
CA ILE A 213 1.18 22.74 19.92
C ILE A 213 0.29 21.67 20.53
N LYS A 214 -0.79 22.06 21.19
CA LYS A 214 -1.78 21.12 21.74
C LYS A 214 -2.49 20.39 20.61
N VAL A 215 -2.70 19.07 20.77
CA VAL A 215 -3.36 18.26 19.78
C VAL A 215 -4.56 17.54 20.42
N ASN A 216 -5.74 17.76 19.86
CA ASN A 216 -6.90 16.89 20.07
C ASN A 216 -6.85 15.74 19.04
N TRP A 217 -6.66 14.52 19.50
CA TRP A 217 -6.58 13.37 18.61
C TRP A 217 -7.90 12.58 18.63
N VAL A 218 -8.71 12.77 17.59
CA VAL A 218 -10.03 12.15 17.50
C VAL A 218 -9.95 10.87 16.68
N VAL A 219 -10.28 9.75 17.32
CA VAL A 219 -10.41 8.44 16.67
C VAL A 219 -11.83 7.96 16.86
N ARG A 220 -12.49 7.59 15.78
CA ARG A 220 -13.92 7.27 15.79
C ARG A 220 -14.28 6.12 16.73
N ALA A 221 -15.29 6.31 17.55
CA ALA A 221 -15.89 5.24 18.36
C ALA A 221 -16.48 4.13 17.48
N LYS A 222 -17.05 4.48 16.33
CA LYS A 222 -17.57 3.54 15.32
C LYS A 222 -16.55 3.14 14.27
N GLY A 223 -15.26 3.37 14.51
CA GLY A 223 -14.17 3.07 13.59
C GLY A 223 -13.44 1.78 13.94
N THR A 224 -12.24 1.64 13.35
CA THR A 224 -11.37 0.46 13.52
C THR A 224 -10.27 0.67 14.55
N GLY A 225 -10.30 1.82 15.26
CA GLY A 225 -9.30 2.17 16.24
C GLY A 225 -7.97 2.61 15.62
N PHE A 226 -6.92 2.51 16.42
CA PHE A 226 -5.56 2.85 16.01
C PHE A 226 -4.93 1.75 15.15
N CYS A 227 -4.08 2.13 14.21
CA CYS A 227 -3.21 1.20 13.50
C CYS A 227 -2.18 0.56 14.46
N TRP A 228 -1.63 -0.58 14.06
CA TRP A 228 -0.55 -1.23 14.79
C TRP A 228 0.74 -0.42 14.66
N MET A 229 1.24 0.10 15.78
CA MET A 229 2.54 0.76 15.85
C MET A 229 3.53 -0.14 16.56
N SER A 230 4.47 -0.71 15.80
CA SER A 230 5.54 -1.51 16.36
C SER A 230 6.74 -0.64 16.72
N PRO A 231 7.40 -0.88 17.86
CA PRO A 231 8.76 -0.42 18.03
C PRO A 231 9.64 -0.96 16.91
N PRO A 232 10.72 -0.25 16.52
CA PRO A 232 11.61 -0.73 15.46
C PRO A 232 12.26 -2.09 15.81
N LYS A 233 12.45 -2.39 17.09
CA LYS A 233 13.00 -3.64 17.59
C LYS A 233 12.03 -4.36 18.49
N VAL A 234 11.82 -5.65 18.25
CA VAL A 234 10.94 -6.53 19.03
C VAL A 234 11.74 -7.66 19.69
N THR A 235 11.20 -8.22 20.79
CA THR A 235 11.85 -9.30 21.53
C THR A 235 11.51 -10.68 20.92
N PRO A 236 12.19 -11.76 21.35
CA PRO A 236 13.10 -11.85 22.51
C PRO A 236 14.53 -11.31 22.26
N ALA A 237 14.97 -11.18 21.04
CA ALA A 237 16.38 -10.87 20.75
C ALA A 237 16.61 -9.42 20.30
N LYS A 238 15.67 -8.50 20.55
CA LYS A 238 15.68 -7.10 20.06
C LYS A 238 15.98 -7.03 18.56
N LYS A 239 15.34 -7.93 17.79
CA LYS A 239 15.47 -7.97 16.33
C LYS A 239 14.68 -6.84 15.69
N TRP A 240 15.23 -6.30 14.62
CA TRP A 240 14.50 -5.38 13.76
C TRP A 240 13.28 -6.08 13.15
N ILE A 241 12.10 -5.54 13.40
CA ILE A 241 10.85 -6.14 12.91
C ILE A 241 10.84 -6.20 11.39
N GLU A 242 11.33 -5.17 10.73
CA GLU A 242 11.44 -5.08 9.28
C GLU A 242 12.26 -6.22 8.67
N LYS A 243 13.41 -6.56 9.28
CA LYS A 243 14.24 -7.69 8.84
C LYS A 243 13.65 -9.05 9.22
N LEU A 244 12.90 -9.11 10.31
CA LEU A 244 12.24 -10.35 10.73
C LEU A 244 11.15 -10.76 9.72
N ILE A 245 10.32 -9.80 9.27
CA ILE A 245 9.23 -10.08 8.33
C ILE A 245 9.71 -10.49 6.93
N THR A 246 10.96 -10.22 6.58
CA THR A 246 11.57 -10.63 5.30
C THR A 246 12.32 -11.96 5.38
N THR A 247 12.18 -12.75 6.47
CA THR A 247 12.70 -14.12 6.54
C THR A 247 11.68 -15.13 6.04
N ARG A 248 12.12 -16.17 5.31
CA ARG A 248 11.22 -17.28 4.93
C ARG A 248 10.66 -18.00 6.14
N PHE A 249 11.44 -18.12 7.22
CA PHE A 249 10.98 -18.69 8.48
C PHE A 249 9.67 -18.04 8.95
N LEU A 250 9.58 -16.71 8.92
CA LEU A 250 8.38 -16.01 9.36
C LEU A 250 7.18 -16.24 8.42
N THR A 251 7.42 -16.44 7.12
CA THR A 251 6.34 -16.75 6.17
C THR A 251 5.62 -18.06 6.48
N TRP A 252 6.23 -18.97 7.26
CA TRP A 252 5.57 -20.22 7.66
C TRP A 252 4.45 -20.00 8.69
N PHE A 253 4.55 -18.92 9.47
CA PHE A 253 3.53 -18.56 10.47
C PHE A 253 2.38 -17.73 9.88
N SER A 254 2.54 -17.20 8.68
CA SER A 254 1.49 -16.44 7.98
C SER A 254 0.76 -17.33 6.98
N PRO A 255 -0.60 -17.32 6.96
CA PRO A 255 -1.34 -17.87 5.84
C PRO A 255 -0.89 -17.21 4.54
N CYS A 256 -0.68 -18.00 3.48
CA CYS A 256 -0.17 -17.51 2.21
C CYS A 256 -0.78 -18.30 1.05
N ILE A 257 -1.55 -17.63 0.19
CA ILE A 257 -2.27 -18.32 -0.90
C ILE A 257 -1.33 -18.70 -2.06
N TRP A 258 -0.19 -18.03 -2.19
CA TRP A 258 0.84 -18.28 -3.21
C TRP A 258 2.05 -19.08 -2.70
N ASP A 259 1.83 -19.93 -1.71
CA ASP A 259 2.87 -20.64 -0.96
C ASP A 259 3.57 -21.79 -1.71
N GLY A 260 3.06 -22.19 -2.88
CA GLY A 260 3.61 -23.33 -3.64
C GLY A 260 4.91 -23.05 -4.39
N ALA A 261 5.29 -21.79 -4.53
CA ALA A 261 6.39 -21.40 -5.40
C ALA A 261 7.78 -21.59 -4.78
N ASP A 262 7.90 -21.50 -3.47
CA ASP A 262 9.18 -21.57 -2.74
C ASP A 262 9.53 -22.96 -2.17
N GLY A 263 8.70 -23.96 -2.40
CA GLY A 263 8.93 -25.34 -1.96
C GLY A 263 8.57 -25.65 -0.50
N TYR A 264 8.08 -24.69 0.29
CA TYR A 264 7.76 -24.86 1.71
C TYR A 264 6.28 -25.09 2.02
N SER A 265 5.46 -25.46 1.03
CA SER A 265 4.02 -25.76 1.22
C SER A 265 3.75 -26.81 2.29
N GLY A 266 4.61 -27.84 2.41
CA GLY A 266 4.47 -28.88 3.42
C GLY A 266 4.52 -28.35 4.85
N VAL A 267 5.46 -27.42 5.12
CA VAL A 267 5.58 -26.76 6.43
C VAL A 267 4.35 -25.91 6.72
N ARG A 268 3.92 -25.10 5.75
CA ARG A 268 2.72 -24.25 5.91
C ARG A 268 1.45 -25.08 6.10
N ASN A 269 1.31 -26.19 5.36
CA ASN A 269 0.19 -27.12 5.56
C ASN A 269 0.17 -27.73 6.96
N PHE A 270 1.32 -28.08 7.53
CA PHE A 270 1.40 -28.50 8.93
C PHE A 270 0.99 -27.37 9.87
N MET A 271 1.60 -26.17 9.74
CA MET A 271 1.39 -25.03 10.64
C MET A 271 -0.08 -24.55 10.64
N HIS A 272 -0.74 -24.53 9.50
CA HIS A 272 -2.10 -23.99 9.38
C HIS A 272 -3.18 -25.07 9.32
N GLY A 273 -2.88 -26.27 8.79
CA GLY A 273 -3.83 -27.35 8.59
C GLY A 273 -4.06 -28.21 9.83
N THR A 274 -3.06 -28.34 10.72
CA THR A 274 -3.17 -29.21 11.92
C THR A 274 -3.50 -28.41 13.17
N ALA A 275 -4.12 -29.07 14.17
CA ALA A 275 -4.42 -28.43 15.46
C ALA A 275 -3.14 -27.99 16.20
N LEU A 276 -2.10 -28.85 16.19
CA LEU A 276 -0.81 -28.55 16.80
C LEU A 276 -0.13 -27.37 16.12
N GLY A 277 -0.07 -27.37 14.78
CA GLY A 277 0.52 -26.26 14.01
C GLY A 277 -0.18 -24.94 14.27
N ARG A 278 -1.53 -24.91 14.28
CA ARG A 278 -2.29 -23.71 14.64
C ARG A 278 -1.99 -23.22 16.05
N GLY A 279 -1.85 -24.13 17.03
CA GLY A 279 -1.43 -23.77 18.38
C GLY A 279 -0.05 -23.10 18.44
N ILE A 280 0.91 -23.56 17.63
CA ILE A 280 2.22 -22.93 17.47
C ILE A 280 2.09 -21.52 16.86
N VAL A 281 1.29 -21.37 15.81
CA VAL A 281 1.05 -20.07 15.16
C VAL A 281 0.37 -19.08 16.10
N ASP A 282 -0.67 -19.51 16.82
CA ASP A 282 -1.39 -18.67 17.79
C ASP A 282 -0.47 -18.22 18.93
N THR A 283 0.39 -19.14 19.43
CA THR A 283 1.38 -18.81 20.46
C THR A 283 2.39 -17.77 19.96
N PHE A 284 2.91 -17.95 18.75
CA PHE A 284 3.86 -17.02 18.14
C PHE A 284 3.29 -15.60 18.03
N PHE A 285 2.10 -15.46 17.42
CA PHE A 285 1.46 -14.15 17.27
C PHE A 285 0.97 -13.57 18.60
N GLY A 286 0.58 -14.42 19.55
CA GLY A 286 0.25 -13.99 20.91
C GLY A 286 1.45 -13.37 21.62
N ILE A 287 2.62 -14.00 21.55
CA ILE A 287 3.87 -13.47 22.10
C ILE A 287 4.24 -12.15 21.39
N LEU A 288 4.23 -12.12 20.05
CA LEU A 288 4.55 -10.90 19.29
C LEU A 288 3.62 -9.74 19.65
N GLY A 289 2.32 -10.01 19.73
CA GLY A 289 1.33 -8.99 20.08
C GLY A 289 1.50 -8.46 21.50
N SER A 290 1.74 -9.34 22.46
CA SER A 290 1.96 -8.97 23.87
C SER A 290 3.26 -8.19 24.05
N ASP A 291 4.31 -8.57 23.33
CA ASP A 291 5.60 -7.89 23.35
C ASP A 291 5.50 -6.46 22.83
N VAL A 292 4.87 -6.25 21.67
CA VAL A 292 4.66 -4.91 21.11
C VAL A 292 3.82 -4.05 22.06
N ALA A 293 2.77 -4.62 22.67
CA ALA A 293 1.93 -3.89 23.62
C ALA A 293 2.71 -3.46 24.88
N ALA A 294 3.55 -4.35 25.39
CA ALA A 294 4.40 -4.08 26.56
C ALA A 294 5.48 -3.04 26.26
N LEU A 295 6.15 -3.15 25.11
CA LEU A 295 7.19 -2.20 24.68
C LEU A 295 6.65 -0.78 24.48
N ASN A 296 5.43 -0.65 23.96
CA ASN A 296 4.74 0.64 23.81
C ASN A 296 4.17 1.17 25.14
N GLY A 297 4.05 0.32 26.15
CA GLY A 297 3.54 0.72 27.46
C GLY A 297 2.08 1.20 27.44
N TYR A 298 1.24 0.64 26.57
CA TYR A 298 -0.16 1.08 26.44
C TYR A 298 -0.92 1.02 27.75
N ASP A 299 -0.70 -0.02 28.55
CA ASP A 299 -1.40 -0.25 29.82
C ASP A 299 -0.82 0.56 31.00
N ASN A 300 0.29 1.32 30.81
CA ASN A 300 0.97 2.08 31.86
C ASN A 300 0.27 3.39 32.24
N HIS A 301 -0.63 3.90 31.38
CA HIS A 301 -1.35 5.15 31.63
C HIS A 301 -2.76 5.09 31.01
N PRO A 302 -3.81 5.66 31.66
CA PRO A 302 -5.19 5.62 31.14
C PRO A 302 -5.33 6.18 29.74
N GLU A 303 -4.62 7.27 29.40
CA GLU A 303 -4.70 7.89 28.08
C GLU A 303 -3.99 7.05 27.01
N THR A 304 -2.81 6.46 27.31
CA THR A 304 -2.12 5.59 26.35
C THR A 304 -2.85 4.27 26.12
N LYS A 305 -3.63 3.80 27.11
CA LYS A 305 -4.48 2.62 26.99
C LYS A 305 -5.52 2.76 25.87
N LYS A 306 -6.04 3.98 25.64
CA LYS A 306 -6.97 4.28 24.54
C LYS A 306 -6.36 4.03 23.15
N MET A 307 -5.03 4.05 23.04
CA MET A 307 -4.29 3.89 21.78
C MET A 307 -3.99 2.42 21.42
N LYS A 308 -4.35 1.48 22.30
CA LYS A 308 -4.11 0.05 22.08
C LYS A 308 -4.90 -0.42 20.85
N PRO A 309 -4.24 -1.07 19.86
CA PRO A 309 -4.94 -1.58 18.68
C PRO A 309 -6.01 -2.60 19.05
N LEU A 310 -7.14 -2.56 18.33
CA LEU A 310 -8.24 -3.51 18.50
C LEU A 310 -8.00 -4.84 17.77
N THR A 311 -7.02 -4.86 16.84
CA THR A 311 -6.74 -6.01 15.99
C THR A 311 -5.65 -6.91 16.59
N GLU A 312 -5.86 -8.22 16.56
CA GLU A 312 -4.84 -9.21 16.93
C GLU A 312 -3.67 -9.21 15.93
N ALA A 313 -2.45 -9.48 16.43
CA ALA A 313 -1.22 -9.51 15.62
C ALA A 313 -1.31 -10.47 14.40
N PHE A 314 -2.00 -11.59 14.53
CA PHE A 314 -2.20 -12.55 13.45
C PHE A 314 -2.94 -11.97 12.23
N PHE A 315 -3.88 -11.04 12.43
CA PHE A 315 -4.68 -10.44 11.35
C PHE A 315 -4.14 -9.10 10.84
N ILE A 316 -2.91 -8.74 11.22
CA ILE A 316 -2.27 -7.51 10.74
C ILE A 316 -1.78 -7.72 9.30
N ALA A 317 -1.91 -6.66 8.50
CA ALA A 317 -1.26 -6.51 7.20
C ALA A 317 -0.56 -5.14 7.15
N SER A 318 -0.68 -4.34 6.11
CA SER A 318 -0.06 -3.02 6.01
C SER A 318 -0.64 -1.96 6.98
N THR A 319 -1.60 -2.34 7.83
CA THR A 319 -1.95 -1.57 9.03
C THR A 319 -0.84 -1.60 10.08
N LEU A 320 0.15 -2.50 9.96
CA LEU A 320 1.40 -2.43 10.70
C LEU A 320 2.21 -1.22 10.24
N SER A 321 2.64 -0.43 11.21
CA SER A 321 3.58 0.66 11.02
C SER A 321 4.68 0.60 12.07
N ILE A 322 5.76 1.34 11.86
CA ILE A 322 6.92 1.35 12.76
C ILE A 322 7.06 2.74 13.37
N LEU A 323 7.31 2.81 14.67
CA LEU A 323 7.65 4.05 15.37
C LEU A 323 8.97 4.57 14.82
N ASN A 324 8.92 5.73 14.15
CA ASN A 324 10.06 6.36 13.47
C ASN A 324 10.36 7.78 13.99
N TYR A 325 9.90 8.08 15.21
CA TYR A 325 10.02 9.39 15.84
C TYR A 325 11.30 9.52 16.65
N PRO A 326 11.95 10.71 16.65
CA PRO A 326 13.15 10.98 17.45
C PRO A 326 12.91 10.91 18.96
N THR A 327 11.70 11.24 19.42
CA THR A 327 11.30 11.27 20.83
C THR A 327 10.08 10.37 21.06
N ASP A 328 9.79 10.06 22.33
CA ASP A 328 8.64 9.21 22.70
C ASP A 328 7.32 9.96 22.46
N ILE A 329 6.55 9.56 21.47
CA ILE A 329 5.23 10.13 21.18
C ILE A 329 4.23 9.90 22.33
N PHE A 330 4.36 8.80 23.08
CA PHE A 330 3.48 8.49 24.21
C PHE A 330 3.67 9.47 25.37
N GLU A 331 4.84 10.12 25.49
CA GLU A 331 5.08 11.15 26.49
C GLU A 331 4.19 12.37 26.27
N TYR A 332 3.96 12.78 25.02
CA TYR A 332 3.03 13.88 24.71
C TYR A 332 1.58 13.55 25.08
N VAL A 333 1.21 12.26 25.10
CA VAL A 333 -0.10 11.80 25.55
C VAL A 333 -0.15 11.79 27.09
N ARG A 334 0.89 11.29 27.76
CA ARG A 334 0.96 11.23 29.23
C ARG A 334 0.98 12.62 29.88
N ASN A 335 1.66 13.58 29.27
CA ASN A 335 1.78 14.95 29.81
C ASN A 335 0.63 15.90 29.38
N GLY A 336 -0.35 15.39 28.60
CA GLY A 336 -1.53 16.15 28.17
C GLY A 336 -1.30 17.16 27.05
N THR A 337 -0.14 17.14 26.37
CA THR A 337 0.05 17.88 25.11
C THR A 337 -0.87 17.31 24.02
N VAL A 338 -1.06 16.00 24.03
CA VAL A 338 -2.00 15.27 23.15
C VAL A 338 -3.14 14.70 24.01
N THR A 339 -4.37 15.04 23.68
CA THR A 339 -5.58 14.47 24.31
C THR A 339 -6.26 13.52 23.33
N VAL A 340 -6.46 12.27 23.73
CA VAL A 340 -7.07 11.23 22.89
C VAL A 340 -8.57 11.13 23.14
N HIS A 341 -9.37 11.30 22.07
CA HIS A 341 -10.83 11.20 22.10
C HIS A 341 -11.28 10.00 21.25
N ILE A 342 -11.86 8.96 21.89
CA ILE A 342 -12.50 7.84 21.17
C ILE A 342 -13.99 8.19 21.03
N LYS A 343 -14.29 9.07 20.08
CA LYS A 343 -15.62 9.64 19.84
C LYS A 343 -15.81 9.92 18.34
N ASP A 344 -17.06 9.98 17.90
CA ASP A 344 -17.38 10.38 16.52
C ASP A 344 -17.57 11.90 16.43
N ILE A 345 -17.17 12.51 15.32
CA ILE A 345 -17.51 13.91 15.00
C ILE A 345 -18.98 13.93 14.57
N VAL A 346 -19.79 14.73 15.26
CA VAL A 346 -21.22 14.87 14.97
C VAL A 346 -21.46 16.07 14.07
N GLU A 347 -20.84 17.21 14.40
CA GLU A 347 -21.06 18.49 13.73
C GLU A 347 -19.82 19.37 13.84
N LEU A 348 -19.64 20.24 12.87
CA LEU A 348 -18.66 21.34 12.87
C LEU A 348 -19.39 22.69 12.94
N SER A 349 -18.81 23.65 13.66
CA SER A 349 -19.25 25.04 13.67
C SER A 349 -18.04 25.96 13.78
N ALA A 350 -18.20 27.27 13.69
CA ALA A 350 -17.10 28.23 13.63
C ALA A 350 -15.96 27.92 14.65
N GLY A 351 -14.84 27.34 14.18
CA GLY A 351 -13.68 26.97 14.98
C GLY A 351 -13.91 25.86 16.02
N LYS A 352 -15.01 25.11 15.94
CA LYS A 352 -15.39 24.11 16.94
C LYS A 352 -15.77 22.78 16.31
N ILE A 353 -15.45 21.69 17.02
CA ILE A 353 -15.78 20.31 16.66
C ILE A 353 -16.65 19.72 17.78
N HIS A 354 -17.85 19.32 17.45
CA HIS A 354 -18.78 18.68 18.38
C HIS A 354 -18.62 17.16 18.28
N LEU A 355 -18.33 16.52 19.41
CA LEU A 355 -18.13 15.08 19.48
C LEU A 355 -19.34 14.37 20.07
N SER A 356 -19.56 13.13 19.61
CA SER A 356 -20.61 12.25 20.15
C SER A 356 -20.42 11.97 21.65
N ASP A 357 -21.52 11.69 22.32
CA ASP A 357 -21.55 11.16 23.68
C ASP A 357 -21.97 9.69 23.67
N PRO A 358 -21.05 8.74 23.40
CA PRO A 358 -21.35 7.32 23.26
C PRO A 358 -21.82 6.68 24.58
N GLU A 359 -21.56 7.32 25.72
CA GLU A 359 -21.94 6.85 27.07
C GLU A 359 -23.27 7.45 27.55
N ASN A 360 -23.91 8.31 26.75
CA ASN A 360 -25.15 9.04 27.10
C ASN A 360 -25.06 9.78 28.44
N THR A 361 -23.89 10.32 28.74
CA THR A 361 -23.64 11.07 29.98
C THR A 361 -24.32 12.45 29.98
N GLY A 362 -24.81 12.89 28.83
CA GLY A 362 -25.35 14.23 28.60
C GLY A 362 -24.27 15.30 28.44
N GLU A 363 -22.99 14.94 28.45
CA GLU A 363 -21.87 15.85 28.26
C GLU A 363 -21.47 15.93 26.78
N ASN A 364 -21.93 16.98 26.10
CA ASN A 364 -21.45 17.30 24.76
C ASN A 364 -20.01 17.81 24.83
N THR A 365 -19.06 17.01 24.36
CA THR A 365 -17.66 17.43 24.24
C THR A 365 -17.51 18.34 23.02
N VAL A 366 -17.13 19.59 23.23
CA VAL A 366 -16.85 20.57 22.18
C VAL A 366 -15.37 20.90 22.23
N LEU A 367 -14.68 20.73 21.11
CA LEU A 367 -13.26 21.04 20.95
C LEU A 367 -13.10 22.34 20.19
N GLU A 368 -12.35 23.30 20.75
CA GLU A 368 -11.86 24.45 19.99
C GLU A 368 -10.59 24.07 19.25
N THR A 369 -10.48 24.51 17.99
CA THR A 369 -9.35 24.11 17.14
C THR A 369 -9.04 25.15 16.07
N ASP A 370 -7.76 25.28 15.74
CA ASP A 370 -7.27 26.14 14.66
C ASP A 370 -7.27 25.44 13.30
N ALA A 371 -7.31 24.11 13.28
CA ALA A 371 -7.43 23.32 12.05
C ALA A 371 -7.96 21.90 12.33
N LEU A 372 -8.60 21.27 11.34
CA LEU A 372 -8.97 19.87 11.34
C LEU A 372 -8.19 19.12 10.24
N ILE A 373 -7.25 18.26 10.66
CA ILE A 373 -6.41 17.44 9.78
C ILE A 373 -7.01 16.05 9.68
N CYS A 374 -7.54 15.69 8.51
CA CYS A 374 -8.19 14.41 8.26
C CYS A 374 -7.19 13.36 7.76
N SER A 375 -6.94 12.32 8.57
CA SER A 375 -6.18 11.13 8.17
C SER A 375 -7.13 9.96 7.96
N THR A 376 -8.07 10.14 7.04
CA THR A 376 -9.27 9.31 6.86
C THR A 376 -9.15 8.28 5.74
N GLY A 377 -7.95 8.13 5.18
CA GLY A 377 -7.62 7.13 4.18
C GLY A 377 -7.71 7.62 2.73
N TRP A 378 -7.84 6.67 1.80
CA TRP A 378 -7.64 6.90 0.37
C TRP A 378 -8.76 6.25 -0.44
N LYS A 379 -9.06 6.86 -1.59
CA LYS A 379 -9.83 6.21 -2.64
C LYS A 379 -8.92 5.22 -3.36
N TYR A 380 -9.31 3.97 -3.41
CA TYR A 380 -8.45 2.90 -3.94
C TYR A 380 -8.68 2.61 -5.43
N LYS A 381 -9.81 3.01 -6.02
CA LYS A 381 -10.03 2.97 -7.47
C LYS A 381 -9.17 4.06 -8.12
N PRO A 382 -8.44 3.76 -9.20
CA PRO A 382 -7.79 4.80 -10.01
C PRO A 382 -8.79 5.87 -10.45
N HIS A 383 -8.41 7.14 -10.38
CA HIS A 383 -9.26 8.26 -10.80
C HIS A 383 -9.41 8.40 -12.33
N VAL A 384 -8.72 7.56 -13.08
CA VAL A 384 -8.78 7.51 -14.54
C VAL A 384 -10.11 6.88 -14.97
N LYS A 385 -10.82 7.55 -15.89
CA LYS A 385 -12.03 6.99 -16.51
C LYS A 385 -11.63 6.01 -17.60
N PHE A 386 -11.96 4.73 -17.43
CA PHE A 386 -11.75 3.72 -18.45
C PHE A 386 -12.97 3.63 -19.38
N LEU A 387 -12.70 3.49 -20.69
CA LEU A 387 -13.72 3.44 -21.73
C LEU A 387 -13.48 2.23 -22.66
N PRO A 388 -14.55 1.65 -23.26
CA PRO A 388 -15.95 1.99 -23.08
C PRO A 388 -16.45 1.78 -21.64
N GLU A 389 -17.54 2.43 -21.24
CA GLU A 389 -18.11 2.33 -19.90
C GLU A 389 -18.42 0.86 -19.53
N GLY A 390 -18.08 0.47 -18.30
CA GLY A 390 -18.21 -0.91 -17.81
C GLY A 390 -17.01 -1.82 -18.08
N ILE A 391 -15.98 -1.35 -18.76
CA ILE A 391 -14.76 -2.11 -19.06
C ILE A 391 -13.96 -2.51 -17.80
N GLU A 392 -14.21 -1.84 -16.67
CA GLU A 392 -13.51 -2.08 -15.40
C GLU A 392 -13.64 -3.52 -14.92
N GLN A 393 -14.76 -4.18 -15.18
CA GLN A 393 -14.95 -5.59 -14.85
C GLN A 393 -13.93 -6.47 -15.57
N ASP A 394 -13.77 -6.27 -16.87
CA ASP A 394 -12.83 -7.03 -17.71
C ASP A 394 -11.37 -6.70 -17.38
N LEU A 395 -11.11 -5.46 -16.94
CA LEU A 395 -9.80 -5.01 -16.48
C LEU A 395 -9.44 -5.53 -15.07
N GLY A 396 -10.41 -6.03 -14.32
CA GLY A 396 -10.20 -6.44 -12.93
C GLY A 396 -10.06 -5.28 -11.94
N LEU A 397 -10.62 -4.11 -12.28
CA LEU A 397 -10.65 -2.92 -11.44
C LEU A 397 -11.91 -2.88 -10.55
N PRO A 398 -11.90 -2.11 -9.45
CA PRO A 398 -13.10 -1.90 -8.65
C PRO A 398 -14.22 -1.24 -9.46
N TYR A 399 -15.43 -1.78 -9.36
CA TYR A 399 -16.63 -1.27 -10.03
C TYR A 399 -17.90 -1.53 -9.21
N VAL A 400 -19.03 -0.99 -9.66
CA VAL A 400 -20.36 -1.23 -9.08
C VAL A 400 -21.06 -2.30 -9.90
N ASN A 401 -21.53 -3.36 -9.24
CA ASN A 401 -22.48 -4.30 -9.82
C ASN A 401 -23.82 -4.18 -9.08
N LYS A 402 -24.84 -3.70 -9.77
CA LYS A 402 -26.20 -3.51 -9.22
C LYS A 402 -27.03 -4.79 -9.23
N GLU A 403 -26.71 -5.74 -10.12
CA GLU A 403 -27.46 -7.01 -10.27
C GLU A 403 -27.17 -7.96 -9.09
N ILE A 404 -25.91 -7.98 -8.65
CA ILE A 404 -25.46 -8.79 -7.50
C ILE A 404 -24.79 -7.84 -6.49
N PRO A 405 -25.56 -7.17 -5.64
CA PRO A 405 -25.04 -6.17 -4.71
C PRO A 405 -23.99 -6.72 -3.75
N ASP A 406 -24.19 -7.91 -3.21
CA ASP A 406 -23.16 -8.61 -2.42
C ASP A 406 -22.39 -9.59 -3.32
N TYR A 407 -21.15 -9.23 -3.64
CA TYR A 407 -20.27 -10.07 -4.45
C TYR A 407 -19.89 -11.42 -3.78
N ALA A 408 -20.14 -11.57 -2.49
CA ALA A 408 -19.97 -12.84 -1.78
C ALA A 408 -20.97 -13.90 -2.27
N ASP A 409 -22.05 -13.51 -2.94
CA ASP A 409 -23.03 -14.44 -3.53
C ASP A 409 -22.62 -15.05 -4.86
N GLU A 410 -21.56 -14.54 -5.51
CA GLU A 410 -21.05 -15.13 -6.74
C GLU A 410 -20.51 -16.56 -6.50
N GLU A 411 -20.86 -17.52 -7.37
CA GLU A 411 -20.43 -18.92 -7.23
C GLU A 411 -18.91 -19.11 -7.21
N ILE A 412 -18.18 -18.35 -8.04
CA ILE A 412 -16.71 -18.38 -8.05
C ILE A 412 -16.13 -17.87 -6.72
N VAL A 413 -16.78 -16.90 -6.09
CA VAL A 413 -16.38 -16.35 -4.78
C VAL A 413 -16.64 -17.34 -3.67
N LYS A 414 -17.80 -18.00 -3.65
CA LYS A 414 -18.12 -19.04 -2.67
C LYS A 414 -17.14 -20.21 -2.75
N LYS A 415 -16.77 -20.62 -3.96
CA LYS A 415 -15.76 -21.65 -4.18
C LYS A 415 -14.38 -21.22 -3.68
N ALA A 416 -13.96 -19.97 -3.95
CA ALA A 416 -12.70 -19.44 -3.48
C ALA A 416 -12.65 -19.35 -1.94
N ASP A 417 -13.72 -18.89 -1.31
CA ASP A 417 -13.84 -18.83 0.14
C ASP A 417 -13.74 -20.23 0.78
N ALA A 418 -14.45 -21.20 0.22
CA ALA A 418 -14.39 -22.59 0.69
C ALA A 418 -12.97 -23.16 0.61
N GLU A 419 -12.23 -22.90 -0.49
CA GLU A 419 -10.85 -23.35 -0.64
C GLU A 419 -9.92 -22.68 0.37
N ILE A 420 -10.01 -21.35 0.53
CA ILE A 420 -9.20 -20.58 1.48
C ILE A 420 -9.45 -21.08 2.92
N LEU A 421 -10.69 -21.21 3.32
CA LEU A 421 -11.03 -21.61 4.69
C LEU A 421 -10.74 -23.09 4.97
N LYS A 422 -10.80 -23.95 3.96
CA LYS A 422 -10.32 -25.34 4.06
C LYS A 422 -8.81 -25.39 4.29
N LYS A 423 -8.04 -24.57 3.57
CA LYS A 423 -6.58 -24.53 3.68
C LYS A 423 -6.12 -23.81 4.97
N TYR A 424 -6.84 -22.75 5.36
CA TYR A 424 -6.53 -21.88 6.50
C TYR A 424 -7.72 -21.74 7.46
N PRO A 425 -8.11 -22.78 8.22
CA PRO A 425 -9.30 -22.75 9.07
C PRO A 425 -9.30 -21.63 10.11
N ARG A 426 -8.11 -21.17 10.55
CA ARG A 426 -7.96 -20.06 11.51
C ARG A 426 -8.57 -18.76 10.99
N LEU A 427 -8.59 -18.55 9.66
CA LEU A 427 -9.14 -17.35 9.04
C LEU A 427 -10.66 -17.22 9.18
N ALA A 428 -11.37 -18.33 9.45
CA ALA A 428 -12.81 -18.30 9.72
C ALA A 428 -13.12 -17.56 11.05
N ASN A 429 -12.17 -17.56 11.99
CA ASN A 429 -12.33 -16.94 13.31
C ASN A 429 -11.92 -15.46 13.26
N GLN A 430 -12.63 -14.67 12.44
CA GLN A 430 -12.39 -13.23 12.33
C GLN A 430 -12.66 -12.54 13.66
N PRO A 431 -11.74 -11.70 14.17
CA PRO A 431 -12.02 -10.93 15.37
C PRO A 431 -13.11 -9.89 15.07
N THR A 432 -14.01 -9.72 16.03
CA THR A 432 -14.91 -8.57 16.02
C THR A 432 -14.13 -7.36 16.49
N ILE A 433 -13.65 -6.55 15.55
CA ILE A 433 -12.84 -5.36 15.88
C ILE A 433 -13.69 -4.34 16.62
N ASN A 434 -14.87 -4.04 16.09
CA ASN A 434 -15.82 -3.10 16.66
C ASN A 434 -17.24 -3.52 16.26
N PRO A 435 -18.09 -3.94 17.22
CA PRO A 435 -19.47 -4.33 16.92
C PRO A 435 -20.32 -3.18 16.38
N ASN A 436 -19.93 -1.94 16.68
CA ASN A 436 -20.63 -0.73 16.25
C ASN A 436 -19.98 -0.09 15.02
N TYR A 437 -19.16 -0.85 14.26
CA TYR A 437 -18.46 -0.30 13.10
C TYR A 437 -19.42 0.26 12.05
N GLU A 438 -19.18 1.50 11.67
CA GLU A 438 -19.82 2.16 10.53
C GLU A 438 -18.75 2.70 9.59
N ALA A 439 -18.90 2.49 8.28
CA ALA A 439 -17.98 3.07 7.30
C ALA A 439 -18.12 4.59 7.27
N LEU A 440 -17.01 5.32 7.12
CA LEU A 440 -17.06 6.73 6.76
C LEU A 440 -17.64 6.87 5.34
N ARG A 441 -18.52 7.83 5.16
CA ARG A 441 -19.13 8.14 3.85
C ARG A 441 -18.51 9.39 3.27
N GLY A 442 -18.13 9.35 2.01
CA GLY A 442 -17.54 10.46 1.28
C GLY A 442 -18.46 11.03 0.20
N GLY A 443 -19.69 10.53 0.09
CA GLY A 443 -20.72 11.04 -0.85
C GLY A 443 -20.31 10.95 -2.31
N SER A 444 -19.67 9.86 -2.75
CA SER A 444 -19.22 9.70 -4.12
C SER A 444 -19.41 8.27 -4.63
N GLU A 445 -19.18 8.07 -5.92
CA GLU A 445 -19.12 6.75 -6.57
C GLU A 445 -18.27 5.73 -5.80
N HIS A 446 -17.28 6.20 -5.02
CA HIS A 446 -16.41 5.35 -4.22
C HIS A 446 -17.17 4.58 -3.13
N ASP A 447 -18.20 5.16 -2.54
CA ASP A 447 -19.01 4.51 -1.50
C ASP A 447 -19.91 3.41 -2.08
N GLU A 448 -20.17 3.46 -3.37
CA GLU A 448 -21.01 2.49 -4.08
C GLU A 448 -20.24 1.27 -4.60
N LEU A 449 -18.88 1.32 -4.60
CA LEU A 449 -18.05 0.24 -5.12
C LEU A 449 -18.26 -1.05 -4.32
N ASN A 450 -18.76 -2.09 -4.96
CA ASN A 450 -19.02 -3.38 -4.35
C ASN A 450 -18.21 -4.52 -4.96
N ARG A 451 -17.35 -4.25 -5.96
CA ARG A 451 -16.40 -5.18 -6.56
C ARG A 451 -14.97 -4.72 -6.29
N PRO A 452 -14.10 -5.61 -5.71
CA PRO A 452 -12.69 -5.28 -5.44
C PRO A 452 -11.81 -5.43 -6.68
N PHE A 453 -10.52 -5.14 -6.52
CA PHE A 453 -9.52 -5.55 -7.50
C PHE A 453 -9.53 -7.08 -7.68
N ARG A 454 -9.45 -7.53 -8.94
CA ARG A 454 -9.29 -8.93 -9.34
C ARG A 454 -8.23 -9.04 -10.43
N LEU A 455 -7.03 -8.56 -10.15
CA LEU A 455 -5.90 -8.63 -11.08
C LEU A 455 -5.19 -9.98 -10.96
N TRP A 456 -4.90 -10.60 -12.09
CA TRP A 456 -4.06 -11.79 -12.14
C TRP A 456 -2.63 -11.44 -11.75
N ARG A 457 -2.04 -12.21 -10.85
CA ARG A 457 -0.74 -11.90 -10.22
C ARG A 457 -0.70 -10.52 -9.54
N LEU A 458 -1.84 -9.90 -9.27
CA LEU A 458 -1.99 -8.54 -8.77
C LEU A 458 -1.43 -7.48 -9.75
N ILE A 459 -1.32 -7.83 -11.04
CA ILE A 459 -0.69 -7.00 -12.08
C ILE A 459 -1.53 -6.93 -13.35
N ALA A 460 -1.98 -8.06 -13.91
CA ALA A 460 -2.62 -8.10 -15.22
C ALA A 460 -4.16 -8.24 -15.13
N PRO A 461 -4.91 -7.79 -16.15
CA PRO A 461 -6.32 -8.07 -16.26
C PRO A 461 -6.63 -9.58 -16.20
N PRO A 462 -7.81 -9.96 -15.66
CA PRO A 462 -8.23 -11.36 -15.58
C PRO A 462 -8.77 -11.92 -16.90
N THR A 463 -8.89 -11.09 -17.94
CA THR A 463 -9.39 -11.47 -19.25
C THR A 463 -8.31 -11.40 -20.31
N LYS A 464 -8.36 -12.28 -21.31
CA LYS A 464 -7.41 -12.26 -22.45
C LYS A 464 -7.68 -11.15 -23.46
N ARG A 465 -8.80 -10.45 -23.35
CA ARG A 465 -9.15 -9.31 -24.22
C ARG A 465 -8.07 -8.23 -24.25
N PHE A 466 -7.41 -8.01 -23.11
CA PHE A 466 -6.37 -6.97 -22.96
C PHE A 466 -4.96 -7.57 -22.90
N HIS A 467 -4.81 -8.81 -23.34
CA HIS A 467 -3.51 -9.47 -23.30
C HIS A 467 -2.45 -8.60 -23.98
N ASN A 468 -1.31 -8.40 -23.32
CA ASN A 468 -0.17 -7.59 -23.75
C ASN A 468 -0.42 -6.09 -23.93
N SER A 469 -1.59 -5.55 -23.59
CA SER A 469 -1.89 -4.14 -23.85
C SER A 469 -1.90 -3.26 -22.59
N ILE A 470 -2.22 -3.82 -21.42
CA ILE A 470 -2.27 -3.07 -20.15
C ILE A 470 -1.84 -3.92 -18.95
N VAL A 471 -1.15 -3.26 -18.00
CA VAL A 471 -0.82 -3.80 -16.67
C VAL A 471 -0.98 -2.73 -15.59
N PHE A 472 -1.14 -3.19 -14.33
CA PHE A 472 -1.32 -2.36 -13.14
C PHE A 472 -0.20 -2.69 -12.13
N CYS A 473 0.82 -1.86 -12.04
CA CYS A 473 1.93 -2.03 -11.10
C CYS A 473 1.68 -1.27 -9.81
N GLY A 474 1.89 -1.91 -8.66
CA GLY A 474 1.71 -1.26 -7.36
C GLY A 474 0.27 -1.08 -6.91
N SER A 475 -0.68 -1.88 -7.43
CA SER A 475 -2.06 -1.93 -6.95
C SER A 475 -2.19 -2.81 -5.69
N LEU A 476 -1.24 -2.71 -4.78
CA LEU A 476 -1.16 -3.46 -3.53
C LEU A 476 -0.42 -2.65 -2.44
N MET A 477 -0.52 -3.12 -1.19
CA MET A 477 0.21 -2.56 -0.05
C MET A 477 1.12 -3.62 0.57
N ASN A 478 2.39 -3.26 0.80
CA ASN A 478 3.36 -4.04 1.58
C ASN A 478 4.49 -3.13 2.13
N LEU A 479 5.43 -3.70 2.88
CA LEU A 479 6.59 -2.97 3.38
C LEU A 479 7.82 -3.05 2.44
N ASP A 480 7.84 -3.99 1.50
CA ASP A 480 8.95 -4.25 0.57
C ASP A 480 8.71 -3.59 -0.80
N THR A 481 8.31 -2.32 -0.79
CA THR A 481 7.86 -1.59 -2.00
C THR A 481 8.89 -1.60 -3.13
N SER A 482 10.17 -1.41 -2.82
CA SER A 482 11.25 -1.31 -3.82
C SER A 482 11.52 -2.65 -4.51
N ILE A 483 11.57 -3.74 -3.75
CA ILE A 483 11.75 -5.11 -4.29
C ILE A 483 10.50 -5.50 -5.09
N THR A 484 9.33 -5.21 -4.56
CA THR A 484 8.06 -5.47 -5.26
C THR A 484 8.01 -4.73 -6.60
N ALA A 485 8.40 -3.45 -6.62
CA ALA A 485 8.44 -2.67 -7.85
C ALA A 485 9.40 -3.27 -8.88
N HIS A 486 10.57 -3.75 -8.43
CA HIS A 486 11.58 -4.36 -9.29
C HIS A 486 11.07 -5.66 -9.95
N ILE A 487 10.52 -6.58 -9.16
CA ILE A 487 10.04 -7.88 -9.65
C ILE A 487 8.75 -7.72 -10.46
N GLN A 488 7.80 -6.90 -10.00
CA GLN A 488 6.57 -6.62 -10.77
C GLN A 488 6.88 -5.95 -12.12
N SER A 489 7.86 -5.05 -12.16
CA SER A 489 8.26 -4.39 -13.41
C SER A 489 8.80 -5.38 -14.43
N LEU A 490 9.64 -6.33 -14.02
CA LEU A 490 10.14 -7.36 -14.91
C LEU A 490 9.01 -8.27 -15.40
N TRP A 491 8.14 -8.73 -14.48
CA TRP A 491 6.99 -9.55 -14.83
C TRP A 491 6.06 -8.82 -15.81
N ALA A 492 5.76 -7.54 -15.56
CA ALA A 492 4.93 -6.71 -16.41
C ALA A 492 5.52 -6.53 -17.83
N VAL A 493 6.82 -6.31 -17.92
CA VAL A 493 7.51 -6.21 -19.23
C VAL A 493 7.46 -7.55 -19.96
N ALA A 494 7.72 -8.67 -19.28
CA ALA A 494 7.63 -10.00 -19.88
C ALA A 494 6.20 -10.29 -20.40
N TYR A 495 5.17 -9.90 -19.63
CA TYR A 495 3.76 -10.02 -20.04
C TYR A 495 3.45 -9.15 -21.26
N LEU A 496 3.82 -7.87 -21.26
CA LEU A 496 3.54 -6.93 -22.35
C LEU A 496 4.29 -7.25 -23.64
N THR A 497 5.38 -8.02 -23.57
CA THR A 497 6.21 -8.38 -24.72
C THR A 497 6.02 -9.83 -25.18
N ASN A 498 4.97 -10.53 -24.72
CA ASN A 498 4.68 -11.92 -25.05
C ASN A 498 5.81 -12.90 -24.68
N LYS A 499 6.50 -12.65 -23.57
CA LYS A 499 7.60 -13.51 -23.08
C LYS A 499 7.27 -14.17 -21.76
N LEU A 500 5.99 -14.13 -21.34
CA LEU A 500 5.53 -14.74 -20.10
C LEU A 500 4.76 -16.02 -20.40
N LYS A 501 5.45 -17.15 -20.38
CA LYS A 501 4.92 -18.48 -20.69
C LYS A 501 3.60 -18.84 -19.97
N PRO A 502 3.44 -18.63 -18.64
CA PRO A 502 2.17 -18.93 -17.97
C PRO A 502 0.97 -18.14 -18.50
N ALA A 503 1.18 -16.94 -19.06
CA ALA A 503 0.10 -16.12 -19.63
C ALA A 503 -0.42 -16.68 -20.96
N GLU A 504 0.45 -17.36 -21.71
CA GLU A 504 0.11 -18.00 -22.98
C GLU A 504 -0.58 -19.35 -22.75
N GLU A 505 -0.09 -20.16 -21.79
CA GLU A 505 -0.51 -21.53 -21.54
C GLU A 505 -1.83 -21.65 -20.76
N LYS A 506 -2.12 -20.72 -19.84
CA LYS A 506 -3.34 -20.78 -19.01
C LYS A 506 -4.60 -20.42 -19.78
N SER A 507 -5.70 -21.10 -19.45
CA SER A 507 -7.03 -20.70 -19.91
C SER A 507 -7.48 -19.39 -19.23
N GLU A 508 -8.45 -18.69 -19.83
CA GLU A 508 -9.01 -17.48 -19.22
C GLU A 508 -9.75 -17.82 -17.90
N GLU A 509 -10.36 -18.98 -17.82
CA GLU A 509 -11.03 -19.48 -16.63
C GLU A 509 -10.04 -19.70 -15.48
N ASP A 510 -8.85 -20.25 -15.75
CA ASP A 510 -7.79 -20.42 -14.74
C ASP A 510 -7.28 -19.07 -14.24
N ILE A 511 -7.09 -18.12 -15.15
CA ILE A 511 -6.67 -16.75 -14.82
C ILE A 511 -7.72 -16.07 -13.94
N LYS A 512 -8.99 -16.14 -14.30
CA LYS A 512 -10.10 -15.58 -13.50
C LYS A 512 -10.21 -16.25 -12.14
N TRP A 513 -10.02 -17.56 -12.10
CA TRP A 513 -10.02 -18.31 -10.84
C TRP A 513 -8.90 -17.85 -9.91
N GLU A 514 -7.66 -17.81 -10.38
CA GLU A 514 -6.51 -17.37 -9.58
C GLU A 514 -6.66 -15.92 -9.12
N ALA A 515 -7.11 -15.01 -9.99
CA ALA A 515 -7.36 -13.61 -9.63
C ALA A 515 -8.45 -13.49 -8.55
N THR A 516 -9.52 -14.29 -8.65
CA THR A 516 -10.58 -14.30 -7.63
C THR A 516 -10.07 -14.89 -6.32
N LEU A 517 -9.35 -16.00 -6.35
CA LEU A 517 -8.79 -16.65 -5.16
C LEU A 517 -7.87 -15.71 -4.39
N TRP A 518 -6.98 -14.98 -5.08
CA TRP A 518 -6.06 -14.04 -4.45
C TRP A 518 -6.77 -12.81 -3.87
N SER A 519 -7.74 -12.27 -4.58
CA SER A 519 -8.58 -11.17 -4.08
C SER A 519 -9.37 -11.59 -2.83
N ARG A 520 -9.97 -12.79 -2.86
CA ARG A 520 -10.72 -13.32 -1.71
C ARG A 520 -9.82 -13.65 -0.53
N PHE A 521 -8.61 -14.10 -0.77
CA PHE A 521 -7.64 -14.31 0.31
C PHE A 521 -7.38 -13.02 1.09
N GLY A 522 -7.17 -11.88 0.42
CA GLY A 522 -7.03 -10.58 1.08
C GLY A 522 -8.20 -10.25 2.01
N ARG A 523 -9.43 -10.59 1.63
CA ARG A 523 -10.64 -10.40 2.46
C ARG A 523 -10.58 -11.20 3.77
N TRP A 524 -10.07 -12.41 3.75
CA TRP A 524 -9.98 -13.28 4.93
C TRP A 524 -8.72 -13.04 5.75
N ARG A 525 -7.62 -12.64 5.09
CA ARG A 525 -6.31 -12.46 5.73
C ARG A 525 -6.28 -11.30 6.71
N THR A 526 -7.02 -10.23 6.44
CA THR A 526 -7.06 -9.03 7.27
C THR A 526 -8.37 -8.94 8.05
N SER A 527 -8.29 -8.51 9.32
CA SER A 527 -9.46 -8.35 10.16
C SER A 527 -10.41 -7.27 9.60
N GLY A 528 -11.72 -7.45 9.84
CA GLY A 528 -12.75 -6.53 9.34
C GLY A 528 -12.83 -6.44 7.81
N GLY A 529 -12.16 -7.33 7.09
CA GLY A 529 -12.19 -7.39 5.64
C GLY A 529 -11.52 -6.21 4.94
N PHE A 530 -10.54 -5.57 5.57
CA PHE A 530 -9.80 -4.46 4.94
C PHE A 530 -9.15 -4.85 3.63
N GLY A 531 -8.55 -6.04 3.53
CA GLY A 531 -7.96 -6.56 2.31
C GLY A 531 -8.92 -6.84 1.15
N ARG A 532 -10.23 -6.60 1.34
CA ARG A 532 -11.21 -6.68 0.25
C ARG A 532 -11.06 -5.56 -0.78
N ARG A 533 -10.46 -4.43 -0.40
CA ARG A 533 -10.35 -3.26 -1.28
C ARG A 533 -9.23 -3.42 -2.29
N TYR A 534 -8.07 -3.83 -1.81
CA TYR A 534 -6.87 -4.12 -2.59
C TYR A 534 -6.02 -5.16 -1.84
N PRO A 535 -5.12 -5.86 -2.54
CA PRO A 535 -4.19 -6.79 -1.89
C PRO A 535 -3.32 -6.09 -0.85
N ASP A 536 -3.25 -6.67 0.34
CA ASP A 536 -2.58 -6.09 1.49
C ASP A 536 -1.86 -7.18 2.28
N PHE A 537 -0.52 -7.20 2.26
CA PHE A 537 0.29 -8.20 2.93
C PHE A 537 1.61 -7.63 3.47
N VAL A 538 2.08 -8.22 4.57
CA VAL A 538 3.33 -7.86 5.25
C VAL A 538 4.24 -9.08 5.40
N PHE A 539 3.69 -10.21 5.86
CA PHE A 539 4.48 -11.40 6.24
C PHE A 539 4.68 -12.40 5.10
N ASP A 540 4.13 -12.17 3.94
CA ASP A 540 4.06 -13.10 2.80
C ASP A 540 4.64 -12.52 1.50
N SER A 541 5.32 -11.36 1.56
CA SER A 541 5.98 -10.73 0.41
C SER A 541 6.98 -11.66 -0.27
N ILE A 542 7.83 -12.35 0.50
CA ILE A 542 8.88 -13.24 -0.05
C ILE A 542 8.29 -14.41 -0.83
N ALA A 543 7.17 -14.96 -0.37
CA ALA A 543 6.47 -16.01 -1.09
C ALA A 543 5.83 -15.49 -2.40
N TYR A 544 5.30 -14.27 -2.38
CA TYR A 544 4.80 -13.58 -3.57
C TYR A 544 5.93 -13.34 -4.59
N PHE A 545 7.10 -12.85 -4.16
CA PHE A 545 8.25 -12.69 -5.04
C PHE A 545 8.68 -14.02 -5.67
N SER A 546 8.73 -15.09 -4.87
CA SER A 546 9.05 -16.42 -5.36
C SER A 546 8.06 -16.91 -6.43
N HIS A 547 6.80 -16.54 -6.31
CA HIS A 547 5.77 -16.88 -7.29
C HIS A 547 5.98 -16.15 -8.63
N LEU A 548 6.24 -14.84 -8.59
CA LEU A 548 6.52 -14.05 -9.79
C LEU A 548 7.83 -14.49 -10.49
N LEU A 549 8.88 -14.78 -9.69
CA LEU A 549 10.14 -15.29 -10.23
C LEU A 549 9.98 -16.64 -10.91
N LYS A 550 9.13 -17.51 -10.37
CA LYS A 550 8.81 -18.78 -11.00
C LYS A 550 8.06 -18.62 -12.33
N ASP A 551 7.11 -17.68 -12.41
CA ASP A 551 6.45 -17.33 -13.67
C ASP A 551 7.47 -16.84 -14.74
N LEU A 552 8.54 -16.16 -14.29
CA LEU A 552 9.63 -15.66 -15.13
C LEU A 552 10.71 -16.71 -15.44
N ASP A 553 10.56 -17.94 -14.95
CA ASP A 553 11.60 -18.98 -15.04
C ASP A 553 12.93 -18.56 -14.37
N VAL A 554 12.89 -17.72 -13.33
CA VAL A 554 14.04 -17.29 -12.53
C VAL A 554 14.04 -18.02 -11.19
N GLU A 555 15.24 -18.41 -10.69
CA GLU A 555 15.36 -19.13 -9.42
C GLU A 555 14.78 -18.33 -8.25
N PRO A 556 13.75 -18.83 -7.53
CA PRO A 556 13.13 -18.10 -6.42
C PRO A 556 13.92 -18.16 -5.11
N LEU A 557 14.83 -19.13 -4.96
CA LEU A 557 15.66 -19.31 -3.77
C LEU A 557 16.99 -18.57 -3.97
N ARG A 558 17.10 -17.33 -3.46
CA ARG A 558 18.18 -16.39 -3.80
C ARG A 558 19.42 -16.46 -2.90
N LYS A 559 19.42 -17.32 -1.86
CA LYS A 559 20.54 -17.45 -0.91
C LYS A 559 21.22 -18.81 -1.00
N ALA A 560 22.49 -18.87 -0.70
CA ALA A 560 23.24 -20.12 -0.69
C ALA A 560 22.97 -20.94 0.59
N GLY A 561 22.57 -22.21 0.42
CA GLY A 561 22.35 -23.16 1.51
C GLY A 561 21.00 -22.99 2.25
N ILE A 562 20.47 -24.10 2.76
CA ILE A 562 19.14 -24.18 3.37
C ILE A 562 19.01 -23.24 4.59
N PHE A 563 20.02 -23.18 5.44
CA PHE A 563 19.97 -22.35 6.65
C PHE A 563 19.81 -20.86 6.31
N SER A 564 20.61 -20.35 5.36
CA SER A 564 20.53 -18.96 4.92
C SER A 564 19.20 -18.66 4.23
N GLN A 565 18.69 -19.61 3.41
CA GLN A 565 17.38 -19.47 2.76
C GLN A 565 16.26 -19.28 3.76
N VAL A 566 16.29 -19.96 4.90
CA VAL A 566 15.20 -19.99 5.87
C VAL A 566 15.31 -18.84 6.86
N PHE A 567 16.51 -18.62 7.44
CA PHE A 567 16.66 -17.78 8.63
C PHE A 567 17.29 -16.41 8.36
N TYR A 568 17.94 -16.19 7.21
CA TYR A 568 18.48 -14.88 6.91
C TYR A 568 17.46 -14.02 6.16
N PRO A 569 17.34 -12.74 6.55
CA PRO A 569 16.43 -11.82 5.88
C PRO A 569 16.76 -11.68 4.40
N TYR A 570 15.74 -11.60 3.58
CA TYR A 570 15.87 -11.21 2.17
C TYR A 570 15.86 -9.68 2.07
N GLY A 571 16.70 -9.15 1.20
CA GLY A 571 16.83 -7.73 0.94
C GLY A 571 17.03 -7.44 -0.55
N PRO A 572 17.14 -6.17 -0.95
CA PRO A 572 17.40 -5.77 -2.33
C PRO A 572 18.60 -6.49 -2.96
N GLU A 573 19.63 -6.76 -2.17
CA GLU A 573 20.86 -7.45 -2.59
C GLU A 573 20.61 -8.85 -3.17
N ASP A 574 19.57 -9.53 -2.73
CA ASP A 574 19.22 -10.86 -3.22
C ASP A 574 18.60 -10.85 -4.62
N TYR A 575 18.17 -9.70 -5.10
CA TYR A 575 17.41 -9.54 -6.35
C TYR A 575 18.15 -8.70 -7.40
N THR A 576 19.39 -8.34 -7.18
CA THR A 576 20.20 -7.46 -8.06
C THR A 576 20.35 -8.00 -9.47
N THR A 577 20.45 -9.31 -9.63
CA THR A 577 20.74 -10.00 -10.90
C THR A 577 19.51 -10.51 -11.65
N VAL A 578 18.32 -10.32 -11.07
CA VAL A 578 17.06 -10.93 -11.59
C VAL A 578 16.77 -10.54 -13.03
N VAL A 579 16.96 -9.27 -13.40
CA VAL A 579 16.70 -8.79 -14.76
C VAL A 579 17.70 -9.39 -15.75
N ASP A 580 18.97 -9.41 -15.38
CA ASP A 580 20.06 -9.93 -16.25
C ASP A 580 19.91 -11.45 -16.44
N GLU A 581 19.61 -12.21 -15.37
CA GLU A 581 19.35 -13.65 -15.44
C GLU A 581 18.19 -13.96 -16.39
N TRP A 582 17.11 -13.18 -16.30
CA TRP A 582 15.98 -13.34 -17.20
C TRP A 582 16.34 -13.02 -18.65
N GLN A 583 17.07 -11.91 -18.91
CA GLN A 583 17.50 -11.54 -20.25
C GLN A 583 18.43 -12.57 -20.88
N GLU A 584 19.36 -13.15 -20.13
CA GLU A 584 20.24 -14.23 -20.60
C GLU A 584 19.44 -15.47 -21.02
N LYS A 585 18.45 -15.86 -20.20
CA LYS A 585 17.57 -16.98 -20.53
C LYS A 585 16.76 -16.71 -21.81
N GLU A 586 16.23 -15.51 -21.98
CA GLU A 586 15.46 -15.16 -23.18
C GLU A 586 16.33 -15.15 -24.44
N LYS A 587 17.60 -14.68 -24.35
CA LYS A 587 18.56 -14.77 -25.46
C LYS A 587 18.87 -16.21 -25.86
N ASN A 588 18.91 -17.12 -24.89
CA ASN A 588 19.20 -18.55 -25.15
C ASN A 588 17.99 -19.31 -25.71
N LYS A 589 16.77 -18.75 -25.65
CA LYS A 589 15.55 -19.31 -26.25
C LYS A 589 15.35 -18.85 -27.70
N ALA A 590 15.89 -17.69 -28.09
CA ALA A 590 15.80 -17.10 -29.43
C ALA A 590 16.87 -17.66 -30.36
#